data_5be44c33a2f0687fc58dd9adf0b6eed3
#
_entry.id   5be44c33a2f0687fc58dd9adf0b6eed3
#
_cell.length_a   1.000
_cell.length_b   1.000
_cell.length_c   1.000
_cell.angle_alpha   90.00
_cell.angle_beta   90.00
_cell.angle_gamma   90.00
#
_symmetry.space_group_name_H-M   'P 1'
#
loop_
_entity.id
_entity.type
_entity.pdbx_description
1 polymer ?
#
loop_
_entity_poly.entity_id
_entity_poly.type
_entity_poly.pdbx_seq_one_letter_code
_entity_poly.pdbx_strand_id
1 'polypeptide(L)'
;MIDTVLYFAIGAVGLAQLLAMVRLVIGPHTGDRILALDTMVINAIGLIILLGMFWGTQIYFESALIFAMLGFVSTVALARFVLRGDIIE
;
A
#
# COMPACT_ATOMS: atom_id res chain seq x y z
N MET A 1 2.63 -12.92 -23.70
CA MET A 1 2.18 -11.53 -23.70
C MET A 1 1.72 -11.05 -22.33
N ILE A 2 0.83 -11.79 -21.71
CA ILE A 2 0.38 -11.44 -20.37
C ILE A 2 1.54 -11.45 -19.39
N ASP A 3 2.45 -12.40 -19.53
CA ASP A 3 3.58 -12.50 -18.62
C ASP A 3 4.46 -11.26 -18.70
N THR A 4 4.68 -10.73 -19.90
CA THR A 4 5.49 -9.54 -20.07
C THR A 4 4.84 -8.35 -19.39
N VAL A 5 3.52 -8.21 -19.57
CA VAL A 5 2.78 -7.13 -18.93
C VAL A 5 2.84 -7.24 -17.43
N LEU A 6 2.74 -8.46 -16.90
CA LEU A 6 2.82 -8.67 -15.46
C LEU A 6 4.19 -8.29 -14.92
N TYR A 7 5.26 -8.61 -15.64
CA TYR A 7 6.59 -8.19 -15.21
C TYR A 7 6.70 -6.69 -15.11
N PHE A 8 6.20 -5.98 -16.12
CA PHE A 8 6.22 -4.52 -16.08
C PHE A 8 5.37 -3.99 -14.94
N ALA A 9 4.20 -4.58 -14.71
CA ALA A 9 3.32 -4.13 -13.66
C ALA A 9 3.96 -4.33 -12.29
N ILE A 10 4.55 -5.49 -12.07
CA ILE A 10 5.21 -5.79 -10.79
C ILE A 10 6.37 -4.82 -10.58
N GLY A 11 7.15 -4.58 -11.61
CA GLY A 11 8.25 -3.64 -11.51
C GLY A 11 7.79 -2.23 -11.20
N ALA A 12 6.71 -1.80 -11.85
CA ALA A 12 6.18 -0.46 -11.63
C ALA A 12 5.67 -0.29 -10.20
N VAL A 13 4.92 -1.29 -9.71
CA VAL A 13 4.41 -1.23 -8.34
C VAL A 13 5.54 -1.31 -7.33
N GLY A 14 6.56 -2.12 -7.61
CA GLY A 14 7.73 -2.19 -6.75
C GLY A 14 8.45 -0.86 -6.65
N LEU A 15 8.61 -0.19 -7.78
CA LEU A 15 9.23 1.12 -7.80
C LEU A 15 8.38 2.13 -7.03
N ALA A 16 7.06 2.07 -7.20
CA ALA A 16 6.17 2.94 -6.48
C ALA A 16 6.29 2.71 -4.96
N GLN A 17 6.46 1.46 -4.56
CA GLN A 17 6.63 1.13 -3.16
C GLN A 17 7.90 1.74 -2.60
N LEU A 18 8.99 1.66 -3.35
CA LEU A 18 10.24 2.27 -2.92
C LEU A 18 10.10 3.78 -2.80
N LEU A 19 9.44 4.41 -3.74
CA LEU A 19 9.22 5.85 -3.68
C LEU A 19 8.36 6.23 -2.49
N ALA A 20 7.36 5.41 -2.17
CA ALA A 20 6.52 5.66 -1.01
C ALA A 20 7.34 5.53 0.27
N MET A 21 8.25 4.57 0.34
CA MET A 21 9.12 4.43 1.50
C MET A 21 10.02 5.63 1.68
N VAL A 22 10.55 6.15 0.59
CA VAL A 22 11.38 7.35 0.66
C VAL A 22 10.56 8.52 1.19
N ARG A 23 9.34 8.66 0.70
CA ARG A 23 8.47 9.74 1.17
C ARG A 23 8.14 9.58 2.65
N LEU A 24 7.98 8.35 3.09
CA LEU A 24 7.70 8.08 4.50
C LEU A 24 8.83 8.57 5.38
N VAL A 25 10.07 8.33 4.95
CA VAL A 25 11.24 8.72 5.74
C VAL A 25 11.45 10.23 5.71
N ILE A 26 11.30 10.82 4.54
CA ILE A 26 11.61 12.24 4.35
C ILE A 26 10.45 13.14 4.76
N GLY A 27 9.22 12.66 4.67
CA GLY A 27 8.04 13.48 4.87
C GLY A 27 8.16 14.47 6.00
N PRO A 28 8.02 15.76 5.71
CA PRO A 28 8.20 16.81 6.72
C PRO A 28 7.03 16.88 7.71
N HIS A 29 5.87 16.42 7.31
CA HIS A 29 4.68 16.49 8.16
C HIS A 29 4.13 15.12 8.44
N THR A 30 3.47 15.00 9.59
CA THR A 30 2.83 13.74 9.97
C THR A 30 1.81 13.31 8.91
N GLY A 31 1.06 14.25 8.37
CA GLY A 31 0.08 13.93 7.34
C GLY A 31 0.72 13.31 6.11
N ASP A 32 1.87 13.83 5.70
CA ASP A 32 2.58 13.29 4.54
C ASP A 32 3.04 11.85 4.80
N ARG A 33 3.52 11.59 6.01
CA ARG A 33 3.99 10.25 6.37
C ARG A 33 2.85 9.25 6.39
N ILE A 34 1.70 9.67 6.94
CA ILE A 34 0.55 8.79 7.00
C ILE A 34 0.03 8.50 5.61
N LEU A 35 0.02 9.50 4.74
CA LEU A 35 -0.39 9.32 3.37
C LEU A 35 0.54 8.34 2.65
N ALA A 36 1.85 8.43 2.94
CA ALA A 36 2.81 7.52 2.35
C ALA A 36 2.57 6.09 2.84
N LEU A 37 2.25 5.91 4.11
CA LEU A 37 1.92 4.59 4.63
C LEU A 37 0.70 4.01 3.93
N ASP A 38 -0.33 4.82 3.73
CA ASP A 38 -1.52 4.38 3.03
C ASP A 38 -1.18 3.94 1.60
N THR A 39 -0.35 4.72 0.93
CA THR A 39 0.08 4.37 -0.41
C THR A 39 0.85 3.05 -0.41
N MET A 40 1.70 2.83 0.60
CA MET A 40 2.43 1.57 0.70
C MET A 40 1.49 0.39 0.88
N VAL A 41 0.43 0.55 1.66
CA VAL A 41 -0.55 -0.52 1.85
C VAL A 41 -1.23 -0.84 0.53
N ILE A 42 -1.67 0.18 -0.20
CA ILE A 42 -2.32 -0.03 -1.49
C ILE A 42 -1.38 -0.71 -2.47
N ASN A 43 -0.12 -0.29 -2.49
CA ASN A 43 0.87 -0.90 -3.37
C ASN A 43 1.12 -2.36 -3.00
N ALA A 44 1.15 -2.65 -1.70
CA ALA A 44 1.34 -4.02 -1.25
C ALA A 44 0.18 -4.90 -1.70
N ILE A 45 -1.04 -4.41 -1.58
CA ILE A 45 -2.21 -5.14 -2.03
C ILE A 45 -2.12 -5.41 -3.53
N GLY A 46 -1.73 -4.39 -4.29
CA GLY A 46 -1.56 -4.54 -5.74
C GLY A 46 -0.49 -5.56 -6.07
N LEU A 47 0.63 -5.56 -5.34
CA LEU A 47 1.69 -6.53 -5.56
C LEU A 47 1.20 -7.95 -5.29
N ILE A 48 0.46 -8.13 -4.22
CA ILE A 48 -0.06 -9.45 -3.87
C ILE A 48 -0.98 -9.96 -4.98
N ILE A 49 -1.84 -9.09 -5.49
CA ILE A 49 -2.75 -9.47 -6.57
C ILE A 49 -1.96 -9.80 -7.84
N LEU A 50 -0.96 -9.00 -8.17
CA LEU A 50 -0.15 -9.25 -9.35
C LEU A 50 0.62 -10.55 -9.24
N LEU A 51 1.16 -10.85 -8.06
CA LEU A 51 1.86 -12.12 -7.85
C LEU A 51 0.90 -13.29 -7.97
N GLY A 52 -0.32 -13.11 -7.47
CA GLY A 52 -1.35 -14.14 -7.63
C GLY A 52 -1.67 -14.41 -9.07
N MET A 53 -1.77 -13.35 -9.87
CA MET A 53 -2.01 -13.50 -11.30
C MET A 53 -0.84 -14.17 -11.98
N PHE A 54 0.38 -13.82 -11.57
CA PHE A 54 1.59 -14.38 -12.16
C PHE A 54 1.68 -15.88 -11.91
N TRP A 55 1.35 -16.32 -10.71
CA TRP A 55 1.44 -17.74 -10.35
C TRP A 55 0.12 -18.48 -10.50
N GLY A 56 -0.96 -17.77 -10.81
CA GLY A 56 -2.25 -18.39 -11.06
C GLY A 56 -2.87 -19.06 -9.87
N THR A 57 -2.69 -18.51 -8.68
CA THR A 57 -3.26 -19.06 -7.47
C THR A 57 -4.20 -18.06 -6.80
N GLN A 58 -5.25 -18.58 -6.17
CA GLN A 58 -6.24 -17.75 -5.50
C GLN A 58 -5.84 -17.39 -4.08
N ILE A 59 -4.84 -18.07 -3.53
CA ILE A 59 -4.42 -17.78 -2.16
C ILE A 59 -3.98 -16.34 -2.02
N TYR A 60 -3.27 -15.83 -3.01
CA TYR A 60 -2.81 -14.44 -2.96
C TYR A 60 -3.97 -13.47 -3.03
N PHE A 61 -5.01 -13.82 -3.79
CA PHE A 61 -6.19 -12.97 -3.86
C PHE A 61 -6.88 -12.88 -2.49
N GLU A 62 -7.00 -14.01 -1.80
CA GLU A 62 -7.59 -14.01 -0.47
C GLU A 62 -6.76 -13.19 0.51
N SER A 63 -5.44 -13.31 0.41
CA SER A 63 -4.55 -12.49 1.24
C SER A 63 -4.74 -11.00 0.95
N ALA A 64 -4.90 -10.66 -0.32
CA ALA A 64 -5.12 -9.27 -0.71
C ALA A 64 -6.39 -8.72 -0.11
N LEU A 65 -7.44 -9.53 -0.07
CA LEU A 65 -8.69 -9.11 0.54
C LEU A 65 -8.53 -8.81 2.03
N ILE A 66 -7.78 -9.66 2.73
CA ILE A 66 -7.53 -9.43 4.14
C ILE A 66 -6.74 -8.15 4.34
N PHE A 67 -5.70 -7.95 3.53
CA PHE A 67 -4.91 -6.72 3.59
C PHE A 67 -5.76 -5.49 3.29
N ALA A 68 -6.69 -5.61 2.34
CA ALA A 68 -7.55 -4.49 2.00
C ALA A 68 -8.42 -4.10 3.18
N MET A 69 -8.97 -5.08 3.86
CA MET A 69 -9.81 -4.81 5.03
C MET A 69 -9.00 -4.19 6.16
N LEU A 70 -7.82 -4.74 6.44
CA LEU A 70 -6.95 -4.19 7.47
C LEU A 70 -6.46 -2.81 7.09
N GLY A 71 -6.13 -2.60 5.82
CA GLY A 71 -5.69 -1.31 5.35
C GLY A 71 -6.76 -0.26 5.47
N PHE A 72 -8.00 -0.63 5.18
CA PHE A 72 -9.11 0.32 5.32
C PHE A 72 -9.25 0.76 6.77
N VAL A 73 -9.22 -0.19 7.69
CA VAL A 73 -9.34 0.12 9.11
C VAL A 73 -8.16 0.98 9.56
N SER A 74 -6.95 0.64 9.12
CA SER A 74 -5.77 1.41 9.47
C SER A 74 -5.84 2.83 8.93
N THR A 75 -6.31 2.98 7.70
CA THR A 75 -6.42 4.31 7.10
C THR A 75 -7.40 5.18 7.85
N VAL A 76 -8.55 4.61 8.20
CA VAL A 76 -9.55 5.34 8.97
C VAL A 76 -9.00 5.74 10.33
N ALA A 77 -8.32 4.81 10.99
CA ALA A 77 -7.75 5.08 12.31
C ALA A 77 -6.69 6.16 12.24
N LEU A 78 -5.80 6.09 11.24
CA LEU A 78 -4.75 7.09 11.09
C LEU A 78 -5.32 8.44 10.71
N ALA A 79 -6.35 8.46 9.86
CA ALA A 79 -7.00 9.72 9.49
C ALA A 79 -7.60 10.38 10.71
N ARG A 80 -8.24 9.60 11.56
CA ARG A 80 -8.80 10.14 12.79
C ARG A 80 -7.70 10.62 13.72
N PHE A 81 -6.62 9.88 13.80
CA PHE A 81 -5.50 10.29 14.63
C PHE A 81 -4.95 11.63 14.20
N VAL A 82 -4.81 11.84 12.88
CA VAL A 82 -4.31 13.11 12.37
C VAL A 82 -5.27 14.23 12.70
N LEU A 83 -6.56 14.00 12.54
CA LEU A 83 -7.55 15.02 12.85
C LEU A 83 -7.55 15.38 14.32
N ARG A 84 -7.28 14.40 15.17
CA ARG A 84 -7.29 14.63 16.61
C ARG A 84 -5.91 14.84 17.20
N GLY A 85 -4.89 14.66 16.39
CA GLY A 85 -3.52 14.75 16.86
C GLY A 85 -3.23 16.07 17.54
N ASP A 86 -3.75 17.14 16.98
CA ASP A 86 -3.55 18.47 17.56
C ASP A 86 -4.22 18.58 18.91
N ILE A 87 -5.32 17.88 19.06
CA ILE A 87 -6.07 17.95 20.31
C ILE A 87 -5.34 17.25 21.44
N ILE A 88 -4.69 16.15 21.11
CA ILE A 88 -3.95 15.38 22.10
C ILE A 88 -2.79 16.17 22.65
N GLU A 89 -2.15 16.90 21.79
CA GLU A 89 -1.01 17.72 22.21
C GLU A 89 -1.46 18.98 22.90
#